data_8f30d64600cc7c354b04be399e8aab39
#
_entry.id   8f30d64600cc7c354b04be399e8aab39
#
_cell.length_a   1.000
_cell.length_b   1.000
_cell.length_c   1.000
_cell.angle_alpha   90.00
_cell.angle_beta   90.00
_cell.angle_gamma   90.00
#
_symmetry.space_group_name_H-M   'P 1'
#
loop_
_entity.id
_entity.type
_entity.pdbx_description
1 polymer ?
#
loop_
_entity_poly.entity_id
_entity_poly.type
_entity_poly.pdbx_seq_one_letter_code
_entity_poly.pdbx_strand_id
1 'polypeptide(L)'
;MSNLDIQRSGILFVISAPSGAGKTTLISALRQKPDFVYSVSCTTRSPRPGEVDGEDYHFLSKETFQSYIEAGDFLEYAEVHGHHYGTLKSTVISQLEHGIDVLLDVDTLGAASIRQCPDGFIQDALADVFIMPPGLDEL
;
A
#
# COMPACT_ATOMS: atom_id res chain seq x y z
N MET A 1 6.95 -34.95 -7.72
CA MET A 1 7.02 -34.48 -7.51
C MET A 1 6.59 -33.25 -7.09
N SER A 2 6.89 -32.93 -6.04
CA SER A 2 6.43 -31.81 -5.37
C SER A 2 6.78 -30.54 -6.05
N ASN A 3 7.67 -30.62 -6.95
CA ASN A 3 7.94 -29.45 -7.69
C ASN A 3 6.78 -29.02 -8.51
N LEU A 4 5.72 -29.72 -8.48
CA LEU A 4 4.51 -29.30 -9.11
C LEU A 4 3.77 -28.29 -8.26
N ASP A 5 4.21 -28.09 -7.01
CA ASP A 5 3.60 -27.12 -6.14
C ASP A 5 4.29 -25.78 -6.26
N ILE A 6 4.52 -25.31 -7.46
CA ILE A 6 5.06 -23.99 -7.63
C ILE A 6 4.01 -23.01 -7.22
N GLN A 7 4.17 -22.40 -6.06
CA GLN A 7 3.25 -21.41 -5.58
C GLN A 7 3.46 -20.12 -6.37
N ARG A 8 2.36 -19.61 -6.89
CA ARG A 8 2.36 -18.29 -7.50
C ARG A 8 2.55 -17.25 -6.40
N SER A 9 3.46 -16.31 -6.62
CA SER A 9 3.57 -15.16 -5.75
C SER A 9 2.36 -14.24 -5.98
N GLY A 10 1.96 -13.51 -4.97
CA GLY A 10 0.88 -12.56 -5.09
C GLY A 10 1.28 -11.36 -5.94
N ILE A 11 0.29 -10.58 -6.35
CA ILE A 11 0.50 -9.35 -7.12
C ILE A 11 0.29 -8.17 -6.19
N LEU A 12 1.18 -7.19 -6.26
CA LEU A 12 1.06 -5.95 -5.52
C LEU A 12 0.40 -4.91 -6.42
N PHE A 13 -0.87 -4.62 -6.16
CA PHE A 13 -1.62 -3.61 -6.90
C PHE A 13 -1.46 -2.27 -6.19
N VAL A 14 -0.80 -1.33 -6.85
CA VAL A 14 -0.62 0.02 -6.33
C VAL A 14 -1.54 0.94 -7.10
N ILE A 15 -2.53 1.51 -6.42
CA ILE A 15 -3.52 2.37 -7.04
C ILE A 15 -3.25 3.80 -6.62
N SER A 16 -3.05 4.67 -7.59
CA SER A 16 -2.86 6.09 -7.34
C SER A 16 -3.70 6.90 -8.32
N ALA A 17 -4.01 8.13 -7.94
CA ALA A 17 -4.81 9.02 -8.76
C ALA A 17 -4.65 10.45 -8.28
N PRO A 18 -4.84 11.43 -9.17
CA PRO A 18 -4.94 12.80 -8.70
C PRO A 18 -6.22 12.98 -7.87
N SER A 19 -6.22 14.01 -7.05
CA SER A 19 -7.37 14.33 -6.21
C SER A 19 -8.62 14.49 -7.07
N GLY A 20 -9.72 13.90 -6.63
CA GLY A 20 -11.00 14.05 -7.33
C GLY A 20 -11.21 13.10 -8.50
N ALA A 21 -10.36 12.11 -8.68
CA ALA A 21 -10.45 11.20 -9.82
C ALA A 21 -11.37 9.98 -9.58
N GLY A 22 -12.04 9.92 -8.43
CA GLY A 22 -12.92 8.79 -8.12
C GLY A 22 -12.22 7.60 -7.49
N LYS A 23 -10.99 7.77 -7.01
CA LYS A 23 -10.21 6.70 -6.39
C LYS A 23 -10.93 6.08 -5.20
N THR A 24 -11.54 6.90 -4.35
CA THR A 24 -12.23 6.43 -3.16
C THR A 24 -13.36 5.45 -3.50
N THR A 25 -14.12 5.75 -4.54
CA THR A 25 -15.21 4.87 -4.99
C THR A 25 -14.67 3.53 -5.47
N LEU A 26 -13.61 3.56 -6.27
CA LEU A 26 -12.98 2.33 -6.77
C LEU A 26 -12.41 1.50 -5.62
N ILE A 27 -11.69 2.13 -4.71
CA ILE A 27 -11.10 1.44 -3.57
C ILE A 27 -12.19 0.79 -2.70
N SER A 28 -13.29 1.50 -2.46
CA SER A 28 -14.40 0.95 -1.67
C SER A 28 -14.98 -0.29 -2.34
N ALA A 29 -15.12 -0.27 -3.66
CA ALA A 29 -15.64 -1.44 -4.40
C ALA A 29 -14.66 -2.61 -4.33
N LEU A 30 -13.35 -2.34 -4.46
CA LEU A 30 -12.34 -3.39 -4.44
C LEU A 30 -12.19 -4.01 -3.06
N ARG A 31 -12.37 -3.24 -2.00
CA ARG A 31 -12.27 -3.75 -0.62
C ARG A 31 -13.31 -4.82 -0.33
N GLN A 32 -14.39 -4.86 -1.08
CA GLN A 32 -15.42 -5.87 -0.88
C GLN A 32 -15.12 -7.18 -1.62
N LYS A 33 -14.05 -7.19 -2.43
CA LYS A 33 -13.66 -8.40 -3.15
C LYS A 33 -12.81 -9.27 -2.24
N PRO A 34 -13.11 -10.57 -2.15
CA PRO A 34 -12.31 -11.45 -1.28
C PRO A 34 -10.95 -11.80 -1.86
N ASP A 35 -10.66 -11.41 -3.10
CA ASP A 35 -9.44 -11.79 -3.79
C ASP A 35 -8.24 -10.95 -3.38
N PHE A 36 -8.46 -9.84 -2.67
CA PHE A 36 -7.40 -8.93 -2.31
C PHE A 36 -7.33 -8.75 -0.81
N VAL A 37 -6.11 -8.53 -0.30
CA VAL A 37 -5.92 -8.04 1.06
C VAL A 37 -5.55 -6.56 0.94
N TYR A 38 -6.30 -5.71 1.61
CA TYR A 38 -6.00 -4.29 1.65
C TYR A 38 -4.91 -4.07 2.70
N SER A 39 -3.80 -3.48 2.30
CA SER A 39 -2.66 -3.31 3.22
C SER A 39 -2.98 -2.25 4.27
N VAL A 40 -2.70 -2.59 5.53
CA VAL A 40 -2.91 -1.68 6.66
C VAL A 40 -1.64 -0.84 6.83
N SER A 41 -1.77 0.47 6.72
CA SER A 41 -0.65 1.39 6.83
C SER A 41 -0.34 1.71 8.29
N CYS A 42 0.87 2.18 8.54
CA CYS A 42 1.27 2.73 9.84
C CYS A 42 1.00 4.23 9.87
N THR A 43 0.69 4.76 11.04
CA THR A 43 0.56 6.22 11.21
C THR A 43 0.99 6.63 12.62
N THR A 44 1.46 7.87 12.73
CA THR A 44 1.76 8.48 14.04
C THR A 44 0.58 9.29 14.56
N ARG A 45 -0.50 9.39 13.79
CA ARG A 45 -1.72 10.07 14.23
C ARG A 45 -2.40 9.23 15.30
N SER A 46 -3.00 9.89 16.29
CA SER A 46 -3.79 9.17 17.29
C SER A 46 -5.06 8.58 16.68
N PRO A 47 -5.53 7.43 17.18
CA PRO A 47 -6.78 6.86 16.67
C PRO A 47 -7.95 7.80 16.86
N ARG A 48 -8.84 7.82 15.86
CA ARG A 48 -10.12 8.52 15.98
C ARG A 48 -11.16 7.56 16.57
N PRO A 49 -12.29 8.10 17.08
CA PRO A 49 -13.32 7.21 17.62
C PRO A 49 -13.75 6.16 16.58
N GLY A 50 -13.81 4.93 17.01
CA GLY A 50 -14.19 3.81 16.15
C GLY A 50 -13.05 3.16 15.38
N GLU A 51 -11.87 3.77 15.36
CA GLU A 51 -10.73 3.16 14.68
C GLU A 51 -10.07 2.11 15.57
N VAL A 52 -9.64 1.02 14.95
CA VAL A 52 -9.07 -0.13 15.65
C VAL A 52 -7.63 -0.34 15.19
N ASP A 53 -6.72 -0.41 16.17
CA ASP A 53 -5.30 -0.65 15.89
C ASP A 53 -5.13 -2.02 15.23
N GLY A 54 -4.37 -2.04 14.14
CA GLY A 54 -4.15 -3.26 13.37
C GLY A 54 -5.18 -3.51 12.28
N GLU A 55 -6.28 -2.77 12.28
CA GLU A 55 -7.31 -2.90 11.26
C GLU A 55 -7.39 -1.65 10.37
N ASP A 56 -7.55 -0.48 10.99
CA ASP A 56 -7.59 0.77 10.22
C ASP A 56 -6.19 1.27 9.95
N TYR A 57 -5.34 1.23 10.95
CA TYR A 57 -3.93 1.58 10.88
C TYR A 57 -3.19 0.81 11.94
N HIS A 58 -1.87 0.73 11.79
CA HIS A 58 -0.99 0.39 12.90
C HIS A 58 -0.57 1.73 13.51
N PHE A 59 -1.11 2.05 14.68
CA PHE A 59 -0.85 3.33 15.33
C PHE A 59 0.48 3.23 16.10
N LEU A 60 1.46 4.03 15.68
CA LEU A 60 2.82 3.97 16.20
C LEU A 60 3.19 5.29 16.86
N SER A 61 4.16 5.23 17.78
CA SER A 61 4.77 6.45 18.29
C SER A 61 5.66 7.08 17.21
N LYS A 62 5.96 8.35 17.35
CA LYS A 62 6.88 9.02 16.43
C LYS A 62 8.26 8.36 16.45
N GLU A 63 8.70 7.94 17.60
CA GLU A 63 10.01 7.30 17.78
C GLU A 63 10.08 5.97 17.04
N THR A 64 9.03 5.16 17.17
CA THR A 64 8.97 3.87 16.47
C THR A 64 8.92 4.08 14.95
N PHE A 65 8.12 5.04 14.49
CA PHE A 65 8.02 5.35 13.08
C PHE A 65 9.38 5.78 12.52
N GLN A 66 10.07 6.66 13.26
CA GLN A 66 11.39 7.13 12.84
C GLN A 66 12.40 5.99 12.78
N SER A 67 12.34 5.05 13.71
CA SER A 67 13.25 3.90 13.68
C SER A 67 13.04 3.05 12.44
N TYR A 68 11.80 2.90 11.97
CA TYR A 68 11.52 2.18 10.74
C TYR A 68 12.05 2.92 9.52
N ILE A 69 11.98 4.26 9.51
CA ILE A 69 12.56 5.06 8.43
C ILE A 69 14.07 4.80 8.37
N GLU A 70 14.75 4.88 9.51
CA GLU A 70 16.21 4.73 9.58
C GLU A 70 16.66 3.34 9.17
N ALA A 71 15.85 2.34 9.46
CA ALA A 71 16.16 0.96 9.08
C ALA A 71 15.82 0.64 7.63
N GLY A 72 15.14 1.56 6.92
CA GLY A 72 14.73 1.31 5.53
C GLY A 72 13.58 0.33 5.42
N ASP A 73 12.73 0.24 6.45
CA ASP A 73 11.68 -0.76 6.52
C ASP A 73 10.40 -0.39 5.79
N PHE A 74 10.26 0.87 5.38
CA PHE A 74 9.05 1.31 4.68
C PHE A 74 9.19 1.13 3.17
N LEU A 75 8.13 0.65 2.55
CA LEU A 75 8.00 0.61 1.10
C LEU A 75 7.78 2.03 0.57
N GLU A 76 6.99 2.81 1.27
CA GLU A 76 6.80 4.24 1.05
C GLU A 76 6.39 4.87 2.36
N TYR A 77 6.64 6.16 2.52
CA TYR A 77 6.15 6.91 3.67
C TYR A 77 6.08 8.40 3.31
N ALA A 78 5.22 9.12 4.04
CA ALA A 78 5.02 10.54 3.79
C ALA A 78 4.48 11.23 5.03
N GLU A 79 4.62 12.56 5.07
CA GLU A 79 4.00 13.37 6.10
C GLU A 79 2.80 14.08 5.51
N VAL A 80 1.65 14.00 6.18
CA VAL A 80 0.40 14.64 5.76
C VAL A 80 -0.19 15.34 6.96
N HIS A 81 -0.35 16.65 6.88
CA HIS A 81 -0.92 17.47 7.95
C HIS A 81 -0.26 17.25 9.32
N GLY A 82 1.07 17.14 9.31
CA GLY A 82 1.84 16.98 10.54
C GLY A 82 1.91 15.57 11.09
N HIS A 83 1.26 14.62 10.43
CA HIS A 83 1.31 13.21 10.85
C HIS A 83 2.00 12.38 9.77
N HIS A 84 2.65 11.30 10.20
CA HIS A 84 3.35 10.42 9.28
C HIS A 84 2.49 9.21 8.96
N TYR A 85 2.63 8.72 7.73
CA TYR A 85 1.94 7.53 7.23
C TYR A 85 2.95 6.72 6.43
N GLY A 86 2.88 5.40 6.51
CA GLY A 86 3.80 4.56 5.76
C GLY A 86 3.33 3.12 5.65
N THR A 87 3.90 2.42 4.68
CA THR A 87 3.61 1.01 4.41
C THR A 87 4.88 0.20 4.65
N LEU A 88 4.80 -0.79 5.55
CA LEU A 88 5.95 -1.64 5.87
C LEU A 88 6.18 -2.67 4.77
N LYS A 89 7.44 -2.76 4.30
CA LYS A 89 7.84 -3.74 3.31
C LYS A 89 7.60 -5.17 3.77
N SER A 90 7.98 -5.47 5.00
CA SER A 90 7.95 -6.83 5.51
C SER A 90 6.54 -7.42 5.49
N THR A 91 5.54 -6.63 5.84
CA THR A 91 4.15 -7.09 5.82
C THR A 91 3.70 -7.41 4.40
N VAL A 92 4.00 -6.52 3.47
CA VAL A 92 3.62 -6.69 2.07
C VAL A 92 4.34 -7.91 1.48
N ILE A 93 5.64 -8.02 1.68
CA ILE A 93 6.44 -9.12 1.14
C ILE A 93 5.93 -10.46 1.67
N SER A 94 5.63 -10.53 2.97
CA SER A 94 5.13 -11.76 3.57
C SER A 94 3.83 -12.22 2.92
N GLN A 95 2.91 -11.29 2.68
CA GLN A 95 1.64 -11.61 2.04
C GLN A 95 1.85 -12.08 0.60
N LEU A 96 2.71 -11.39 -0.14
CA LEU A 96 2.99 -11.74 -1.53
C LEU A 96 3.65 -13.12 -1.64
N GLU A 97 4.55 -13.44 -0.71
CA GLU A 97 5.21 -14.74 -0.68
C GLU A 97 4.23 -15.88 -0.45
N HIS A 98 3.14 -15.62 0.23
CA HIS A 98 2.09 -16.60 0.47
C HIS A 98 1.05 -16.65 -0.65
N GLY A 99 1.32 -15.99 -1.77
CA GLY A 99 0.41 -16.00 -2.93
C GLY A 99 -0.79 -15.07 -2.77
N ILE A 100 -0.75 -14.15 -1.81
CA ILE A 100 -1.85 -13.24 -1.54
C ILE A 100 -1.66 -11.96 -2.34
N ASP A 101 -2.68 -11.55 -3.07
CA ASP A 101 -2.67 -10.28 -3.79
C ASP A 101 -2.94 -9.15 -2.81
N VAL A 102 -2.13 -8.10 -2.87
CA VAL A 102 -2.19 -6.99 -1.92
C VAL A 102 -2.56 -5.71 -2.66
N LEU A 103 -3.45 -4.95 -2.08
CA LEU A 103 -3.90 -3.67 -2.63
C LEU A 103 -3.37 -2.53 -1.78
N LEU A 104 -2.66 -1.60 -2.41
CA LEU A 104 -2.18 -0.38 -1.78
C LEU A 104 -2.83 0.83 -2.42
N ASP A 105 -3.36 1.71 -1.58
CA ASP A 105 -3.93 2.98 -1.98
C ASP A 105 -2.95 4.07 -1.54
N VAL A 106 -2.24 4.67 -2.47
CA VAL A 106 -1.23 5.67 -2.17
C VAL A 106 -1.40 6.88 -3.09
N ASP A 107 -0.79 7.99 -2.74
CA ASP A 107 -0.77 9.15 -3.62
C ASP A 107 0.28 8.94 -4.74
N THR A 108 0.36 9.89 -5.66
CA THR A 108 1.25 9.76 -6.81
C THR A 108 2.71 9.74 -6.38
N LEU A 109 3.07 10.43 -5.30
CA LEU A 109 4.44 10.42 -4.77
C LEU A 109 4.77 9.06 -4.14
N GLY A 110 3.82 8.48 -3.40
CA GLY A 110 3.99 7.16 -2.83
C GLY A 110 4.15 6.10 -3.90
N ALA A 111 3.36 6.18 -4.97
CA ALA A 111 3.48 5.25 -6.09
C ALA A 111 4.84 5.37 -6.76
N ALA A 112 5.36 6.61 -6.92
CA ALA A 112 6.68 6.82 -7.48
C ALA A 112 7.77 6.20 -6.60
N SER A 113 7.64 6.33 -5.27
CA SER A 113 8.59 5.71 -4.35
C SER A 113 8.61 4.20 -4.49
N ILE A 114 7.44 3.59 -4.65
CA ILE A 114 7.35 2.13 -4.80
C ILE A 114 7.98 1.70 -6.11
N ARG A 115 7.74 2.43 -7.20
CA ARG A 115 8.35 2.11 -8.49
C ARG A 115 9.87 2.17 -8.45
N GLN A 116 10.42 3.02 -7.57
CA GLN A 116 11.87 3.19 -7.44
C GLN A 116 12.48 2.28 -6.39
N CYS A 117 11.68 1.46 -5.71
CA CYS A 117 12.19 0.54 -4.69
C CYS A 117 13.16 -0.45 -5.35
N PRO A 118 14.38 -0.60 -4.80
CA PRO A 118 15.37 -1.48 -5.43
C PRO A 118 15.14 -2.97 -5.20
N ASP A 119 14.14 -3.33 -4.40
CA ASP A 119 13.85 -4.72 -4.11
C ASP A 119 13.27 -5.40 -5.34
N GLY A 120 13.99 -6.39 -5.87
CA GLY A 120 13.56 -7.09 -7.10
C GLY A 120 12.28 -7.88 -6.92
N PHE A 121 12.04 -8.43 -5.74
CA PHE A 121 10.81 -9.18 -5.48
C PHE A 121 9.59 -8.25 -5.57
N ILE A 122 9.70 -7.05 -5.02
CA ILE A 122 8.64 -6.04 -5.10
C ILE A 122 8.41 -5.65 -6.55
N GLN A 123 9.46 -5.37 -7.31
CA GLN A 123 9.33 -4.93 -8.70
C GLN A 123 8.68 -6.00 -9.57
N ASP A 124 9.01 -7.27 -9.33
CA ASP A 124 8.42 -8.36 -10.09
C ASP A 124 6.94 -8.55 -9.77
N ALA A 125 6.52 -8.21 -8.57
CA ALA A 125 5.12 -8.36 -8.12
C ALA A 125 4.25 -7.16 -8.47
N LEU A 126 4.84 -6.03 -8.87
CA LEU A 126 4.16 -4.75 -8.96
C LEU A 126 3.23 -4.65 -10.18
N ALA A 127 1.98 -4.29 -9.94
CA ALA A 127 1.04 -3.85 -10.95
C ALA A 127 0.59 -2.44 -10.57
N ASP A 128 1.09 -1.45 -11.31
CA ASP A 128 0.88 -0.04 -10.99
C ASP A 128 -0.32 0.47 -11.79
N VAL A 129 -1.33 0.97 -11.09
CA VAL A 129 -2.57 1.42 -11.69
C VAL A 129 -2.77 2.90 -11.37
N PHE A 130 -2.81 3.72 -12.41
CA PHE A 130 -3.08 5.14 -12.27
C PHE A 130 -4.49 5.43 -12.78
N ILE A 131 -5.32 6.02 -11.93
CA ILE A 131 -6.71 6.32 -12.29
C ILE A 131 -6.76 7.73 -12.87
N MET A 132 -7.27 7.82 -14.09
CA MET A 132 -7.43 9.10 -14.78
C MET A 132 -8.80 9.68 -14.47
N PRO A 133 -8.88 10.99 -14.18
CA PRO A 133 -10.19 11.61 -13.99
C PRO A 133 -11.01 11.60 -15.29
N PRO A 134 -12.34 11.48 -15.19
CA PRO A 134 -13.18 11.56 -16.37
C PRO A 134 -13.02 12.91 -17.08
N GLY A 135 -13.03 12.91 -18.38
CA GLY A 135 -12.96 14.13 -19.17
C GLY A 135 -11.57 14.71 -19.35
N LEU A 136 -10.53 14.00 -18.90
CA LEU A 136 -9.17 14.49 -19.05
C LEU A 136 -8.79 14.62 -20.51
N ASP A 137 -9.28 13.74 -21.36
CA ASP A 137 -9.00 13.79 -22.77
C ASP A 137 -9.82 14.86 -23.49
N GLU A 138 -10.68 15.57 -22.80
CA GLU A 138 -11.42 16.69 -23.35
C GLU A 138 -10.66 18.00 -23.12
N LEU A 139 -9.55 17.96 -22.44
CA LEU A 139 -8.76 19.16 -22.19
C LEU A 139 -7.90 19.57 -23.42
#